data_8c1b6f3f2caf1597b999755cb41f9a87
#
_entry.id   8c1b6f3f2caf1597b999755cb41f9a87
#
_cell.length_a   1.000
_cell.length_b   1.000
_cell.length_c   1.000
_cell.angle_alpha   90.00
_cell.angle_beta   90.00
_cell.angle_gamma   90.00
#
_symmetry.space_group_name_H-M   'P 1'
#
loop_
_entity.id
_entity.type
_entity.pdbx_description
1 polymer ?
#
loop_
_entity_poly.entity_id
_entity_poly.type
_entity_poly.pdbx_seq_one_letter_code
_entity_poly.pdbx_strand_id
1 'polypeptide(L)'
;DLTVASRIINGVNFVAIDNVYYYVTAEQHQAVKREFEKGLPVVLMCHIPFYTPEHCLDTLKRQKGRISYMVATPAQVITDYRSNPNNPVSEAYRNKPVSPTSVSPATQEFYNWLKEQPQLKAIICGHMHEFFEEQFSPTAVQYTVGANYAGLAQEIEFI
;
A
#
# COMPACT_ATOMS: atom_id res chain seq x y z
N ASP A 1 2.02 -22.27 -4.02
CA ASP A 1 2.26 -20.83 -4.22
C ASP A 1 2.22 -20.13 -2.88
N LEU A 2 3.36 -19.57 -2.45
CA LEU A 2 3.46 -18.82 -1.20
C LEU A 2 2.95 -17.41 -1.44
N THR A 3 1.66 -17.19 -1.33
CA THR A 3 1.06 -15.87 -1.43
C THR A 3 1.08 -15.10 -0.10
N VAL A 4 1.26 -15.81 1.03
CA VAL A 4 1.42 -15.28 2.39
C VAL A 4 2.48 -16.10 3.12
N ALA A 5 3.42 -15.43 3.77
CA ALA A 5 4.43 -16.04 4.63
C ALA A 5 4.56 -15.25 5.93
N SER A 6 4.95 -15.89 7.02
CA SER A 6 5.14 -15.20 8.29
C SER A 6 6.34 -15.73 9.09
N ARG A 7 6.90 -14.85 9.93
CA ARG A 7 7.93 -15.21 10.90
C ARG A 7 7.81 -14.36 12.15
N ILE A 8 7.84 -14.99 13.31
CA ILE A 8 7.87 -14.29 14.60
C ILE A 8 9.33 -14.05 15.00
N ILE A 9 9.67 -12.81 15.27
CA ILE A 9 11.00 -12.39 15.73
C ILE A 9 10.80 -11.47 16.94
N ASN A 10 11.36 -11.83 18.07
CA ASN A 10 11.28 -11.05 19.33
C ASN A 10 9.85 -10.63 19.72
N GLY A 11 8.87 -11.52 19.52
CA GLY A 11 7.46 -11.24 19.85
C GLY A 11 6.69 -10.42 18.82
N VAL A 12 7.30 -10.02 17.72
CA VAL A 12 6.66 -9.34 16.60
C VAL A 12 6.45 -10.32 15.44
N ASN A 13 5.25 -10.37 14.87
CA ASN A 13 4.93 -11.20 13.73
C ASN A 13 5.13 -10.42 12.42
N PHE A 14 6.16 -10.77 11.67
CA PHE A 14 6.42 -10.24 10.33
C PHE A 14 5.65 -11.08 9.33
N VAL A 15 4.69 -10.44 8.64
CA VAL A 15 3.80 -11.10 7.68
C VAL A 15 4.06 -10.52 6.29
N ALA A 16 4.45 -11.35 5.35
CA ALA A 16 4.67 -10.96 3.96
C ALA A 16 3.51 -11.43 3.08
N ILE A 17 3.04 -10.55 2.19
CA ILE A 17 2.04 -10.87 1.17
C ILE A 17 2.56 -10.53 -0.22
N ASP A 18 2.21 -11.35 -1.19
CA ASP A 18 2.42 -11.04 -2.61
C ASP A 18 1.21 -10.26 -3.15
N ASN A 19 1.43 -8.98 -3.43
CA ASN A 19 0.42 -8.09 -4.01
C ASN A 19 0.87 -7.46 -5.35
N VAL A 20 1.81 -8.11 -6.04
CA VAL A 20 2.47 -7.60 -7.25
C VAL A 20 1.48 -7.26 -8.39
N TYR A 21 0.30 -7.85 -8.39
CA TYR A 21 -0.77 -7.57 -9.37
C TYR A 21 -1.76 -6.47 -8.92
N TYR A 22 -1.42 -5.68 -7.91
CA TYR A 22 -2.23 -4.56 -7.37
C TYR A 22 -3.54 -4.98 -6.70
N TYR A 23 -3.68 -6.24 -6.32
CA TYR A 23 -4.84 -6.72 -5.59
C TYR A 23 -4.44 -7.72 -4.48
N VAL A 24 -5.38 -7.96 -3.58
CA VAL A 24 -5.32 -9.00 -2.56
C VAL A 24 -6.51 -9.93 -2.76
N THR A 25 -6.27 -11.24 -2.79
CA THR A 25 -7.33 -12.23 -2.94
C THR A 25 -8.04 -12.51 -1.60
N ALA A 26 -9.23 -13.12 -1.68
CA ALA A 26 -9.94 -13.56 -0.47
C ALA A 26 -9.15 -14.62 0.33
N GLU A 27 -8.42 -15.49 -0.36
CA GLU A 27 -7.56 -16.50 0.26
C GLU A 27 -6.38 -15.87 1.01
N GLN A 28 -5.73 -14.85 0.40
CA GLN A 28 -4.69 -14.07 1.06
C GLN A 28 -5.25 -13.36 2.30
N HIS A 29 -6.42 -12.73 2.18
CA HIS A 29 -7.10 -12.08 3.31
C HIS A 29 -7.32 -13.06 4.46
N GLN A 30 -7.86 -14.25 4.20
CA GLN A 30 -8.06 -15.28 5.23
C GLN A 30 -6.73 -15.77 5.83
N ALA A 31 -5.68 -15.89 5.02
CA ALA A 31 -4.36 -16.29 5.52
C ALA A 31 -3.77 -15.23 6.45
N VAL A 32 -3.87 -13.94 6.08
CA VAL A 32 -3.40 -12.82 6.92
C VAL A 32 -4.23 -12.73 8.21
N LYS A 33 -5.55 -12.91 8.15
CA LYS A 33 -6.40 -12.94 9.38
C LYS A 33 -5.88 -13.95 10.40
N ARG A 34 -5.54 -15.16 9.98
CA ARG A 34 -4.97 -16.18 10.88
C ARG A 34 -3.67 -15.73 11.55
N GLU A 35 -2.88 -14.90 10.84
CA GLU A 35 -1.66 -14.35 11.43
C GLU A 35 -1.96 -13.29 12.52
N PHE A 36 -3.00 -12.49 12.33
CA PHE A 36 -3.44 -11.51 13.32
C PHE A 36 -4.13 -12.15 14.54
N GLU A 37 -4.81 -13.28 14.36
CA GLU A 37 -5.42 -14.07 15.45
C GLU A 37 -4.40 -14.57 16.49
N LYS A 38 -3.10 -14.56 16.16
CA LYS A 38 -2.03 -14.85 17.13
C LYS A 38 -1.90 -13.79 18.24
N GLY A 39 -2.53 -12.61 18.08
CA GLY A 39 -2.56 -11.55 19.08
C GLY A 39 -1.25 -10.79 19.27
N LEU A 40 -0.25 -11.02 18.42
CA LEU A 40 1.05 -10.34 18.45
C LEU A 40 1.01 -9.03 17.66
N PRO A 41 1.90 -8.06 17.97
CA PRO A 41 2.16 -6.95 17.07
C PRO A 41 2.55 -7.45 15.68
N VAL A 42 2.00 -6.84 14.62
CA VAL A 42 2.22 -7.24 13.24
C VAL A 42 2.93 -6.15 12.46
N VAL A 43 3.96 -6.55 11.73
CA VAL A 43 4.58 -5.78 10.65
C VAL A 43 4.21 -6.45 9.33
N LEU A 44 3.42 -5.77 8.51
CA LEU A 44 3.04 -6.27 7.18
C LEU A 44 4.09 -5.84 6.16
N MET A 45 4.56 -6.79 5.34
CA MET A 45 5.50 -6.53 4.26
C MET A 45 4.84 -6.86 2.92
N CYS A 46 4.94 -5.96 1.96
CA CYS A 46 4.42 -6.16 0.61
C CYS A 46 5.25 -5.39 -0.43
N HIS A 47 5.05 -5.69 -1.71
CA HIS A 47 5.78 -4.97 -2.75
C HIS A 47 5.14 -3.61 -3.03
N ILE A 48 3.83 -3.58 -3.28
CA ILE A 48 3.10 -2.37 -3.67
C ILE A 48 2.43 -1.75 -2.44
N PRO A 49 2.60 -0.43 -2.19
CA PRO A 49 1.96 0.24 -1.07
C PRO A 49 0.43 0.21 -1.18
N PHE A 50 -0.23 0.23 -0.04
CA PHE A 50 -1.67 0.49 0.03
C PHE A 50 -1.96 1.97 -0.08
N TYR A 51 -3.14 2.29 -0.56
CA TYR A 51 -3.58 3.67 -0.70
C TYR A 51 -3.50 4.44 0.63
N THR A 52 -2.80 5.56 0.58
CA THR A 52 -2.83 6.63 1.56
C THR A 52 -2.96 7.96 0.84
N PRO A 53 -3.69 8.95 1.38
CA PRO A 53 -4.06 10.15 0.64
C PRO A 53 -2.89 11.00 0.17
N GLU A 54 -1.93 11.28 1.07
CA GLU A 54 -0.82 12.20 0.77
C GLU A 54 0.17 11.58 -0.21
N HIS A 55 0.55 10.31 0.00
CA HIS A 55 1.45 9.60 -0.91
C HIS A 55 0.83 9.42 -2.30
N CYS A 56 -0.49 9.15 -2.37
CA CYS A 56 -1.20 9.07 -3.64
C CYS A 56 -1.17 10.41 -4.39
N LEU A 57 -1.44 11.52 -3.70
CA LEU A 57 -1.42 12.85 -4.31
C LEU A 57 -0.02 13.26 -4.73
N ASP A 58 1.00 12.98 -3.93
CA ASP A 58 2.40 13.23 -4.29
C ASP A 58 2.79 12.46 -5.56
N THR A 59 2.44 11.16 -5.61
CA THR A 59 2.69 10.32 -6.79
C THR A 59 1.98 10.85 -8.03
N LEU A 60 0.70 11.23 -7.94
CA LEU A 60 -0.05 11.80 -9.06
C LEU A 60 0.59 13.10 -9.57
N LYS A 61 1.08 13.93 -8.66
CA LYS A 61 1.79 15.18 -9.02
C LYS A 61 3.10 14.90 -9.75
N ARG A 62 3.96 14.04 -9.18
CA ARG A 62 5.26 13.70 -9.78
C ARG A 62 5.11 12.97 -11.11
N GLN A 63 4.14 12.09 -11.21
CA GLN A 63 3.84 11.30 -12.41
C GLN A 63 2.91 12.02 -13.40
N LYS A 64 2.61 13.32 -13.17
CA LYS A 64 1.77 14.15 -14.05
C LYS A 64 0.42 13.50 -14.39
N GLY A 65 -0.26 12.96 -13.37
CA GLY A 65 -1.57 12.34 -13.51
C GLY A 65 -1.56 10.87 -13.95
N ARG A 66 -0.39 10.25 -14.08
CA ARG A 66 -0.31 8.80 -14.27
C ARG A 66 -0.86 8.09 -13.03
N ILE A 67 -1.27 6.81 -13.17
CA ILE A 67 -1.82 6.01 -12.07
C ILE A 67 -0.86 6.03 -10.87
N SER A 68 -1.41 6.10 -9.65
CA SER A 68 -0.66 6.16 -8.40
C SER A 68 0.08 4.87 -8.02
N TYR A 69 -0.16 3.78 -8.73
CA TYR A 69 0.45 2.46 -8.45
C TYR A 69 0.29 1.98 -7.01
N MET A 70 -0.84 2.26 -6.38
CA MET A 70 -1.18 1.83 -5.03
C MET A 70 -2.37 0.89 -5.02
N VAL A 71 -2.31 -0.13 -4.14
CA VAL A 71 -3.42 -1.07 -3.91
C VAL A 71 -4.57 -0.33 -3.23
N ALA A 72 -5.80 -0.58 -3.67
CA ALA A 72 -7.03 0.01 -3.17
C ALA A 72 -7.17 1.54 -3.39
N THR A 73 -6.43 2.14 -4.33
CA THR A 73 -6.62 3.57 -4.67
C THR A 73 -8.03 3.80 -5.23
N PRO A 74 -8.86 4.67 -4.63
CA PRO A 74 -10.17 4.98 -5.17
C PRO A 74 -10.07 5.64 -6.54
N ALA A 75 -10.78 5.10 -7.54
CA ALA A 75 -10.79 5.65 -8.90
C ALA A 75 -11.19 7.14 -8.94
N GLN A 76 -12.08 7.55 -8.02
CA GLN A 76 -12.55 8.93 -7.90
C GLN A 76 -11.40 9.90 -7.59
N VAL A 77 -10.46 9.52 -6.71
CA VAL A 77 -9.29 10.37 -6.37
C VAL A 77 -8.46 10.69 -7.62
N ILE A 78 -8.23 9.69 -8.46
CA ILE A 78 -7.46 9.87 -9.70
C ILE A 78 -8.27 10.71 -10.70
N THR A 79 -9.56 10.47 -10.81
CA THR A 79 -10.45 11.21 -11.71
C THR A 79 -10.52 12.69 -11.31
N ASP A 80 -10.73 12.98 -10.02
CA ASP A 80 -10.78 14.34 -9.49
C ASP A 80 -9.47 15.08 -9.69
N TYR A 81 -8.34 14.41 -9.43
CA TYR A 81 -7.03 14.99 -9.67
C TYR A 81 -6.84 15.36 -11.14
N ARG A 82 -7.18 14.45 -12.06
CA ARG A 82 -7.00 14.66 -13.52
C ARG A 82 -7.93 15.71 -14.10
N SER A 83 -9.15 15.83 -13.58
CA SER A 83 -10.13 16.81 -14.05
C SER A 83 -9.85 18.24 -13.59
N ASN A 84 -9.08 18.43 -12.54
CA ASN A 84 -8.71 19.76 -12.06
C ASN A 84 -7.71 20.42 -13.03
N PRO A 85 -8.07 21.55 -13.67
CA PRO A 85 -7.21 22.21 -14.66
C PRO A 85 -5.91 22.78 -14.07
N ASN A 86 -5.88 23.01 -12.75
CA ASN A 86 -4.70 23.53 -12.05
C ASN A 86 -3.67 22.45 -11.73
N ASN A 87 -4.03 21.17 -11.83
CA ASN A 87 -3.11 20.08 -11.55
C ASN A 87 -2.17 19.82 -12.75
N PRO A 88 -0.91 19.48 -12.47
CA PRO A 88 0.08 19.17 -13.51
C PRO A 88 -0.20 17.77 -14.11
N VAL A 89 -1.21 17.68 -14.97
CA VAL A 89 -1.60 16.45 -15.66
C VAL A 89 -1.16 16.52 -17.11
N SER A 90 -0.43 15.52 -17.58
CA SER A 90 -0.08 15.45 -19.00
C SER A 90 -1.33 15.16 -19.84
N GLU A 91 -1.34 15.67 -21.08
CA GLU A 91 -2.47 15.52 -22.00
C GLU A 91 -2.88 14.06 -22.20
N ALA A 92 -1.91 13.15 -22.24
CA ALA A 92 -2.13 11.71 -22.38
C ALA A 92 -2.97 11.09 -21.26
N TYR A 93 -3.02 11.71 -20.08
CA TYR A 93 -3.75 11.19 -18.92
C TYR A 93 -4.99 11.97 -18.53
N ARG A 94 -5.15 13.21 -19.02
CA ARG A 94 -6.26 14.09 -18.61
C ARG A 94 -7.64 13.47 -18.83
N ASN A 95 -7.83 12.82 -19.98
CA ASN A 95 -9.10 12.19 -20.35
C ASN A 95 -9.03 10.65 -20.33
N LYS A 96 -7.94 10.08 -19.82
CA LYS A 96 -7.78 8.62 -19.80
C LYS A 96 -8.66 7.99 -18.73
N PRO A 97 -9.50 7.00 -19.06
CA PRO A 97 -10.26 6.27 -18.05
C PRO A 97 -9.35 5.64 -17.00
N VAL A 98 -9.79 5.68 -15.74
CA VAL A 98 -9.11 4.98 -14.64
C VAL A 98 -9.53 3.52 -14.69
N SER A 99 -8.54 2.63 -14.79
CA SER A 99 -8.82 1.19 -14.72
C SER A 99 -9.23 0.80 -13.29
N PRO A 100 -10.33 0.07 -13.09
CA PRO A 100 -10.75 -0.37 -11.76
C PRO A 100 -9.95 -1.53 -11.19
N THR A 101 -8.84 -1.95 -11.80
CA THR A 101 -8.11 -3.19 -11.44
C THR A 101 -7.55 -3.21 -10.02
N SER A 102 -7.34 -2.05 -9.39
CA SER A 102 -6.87 -1.98 -7.99
C SER A 102 -8.00 -2.02 -6.94
N VAL A 103 -9.25 -2.21 -7.36
CA VAL A 103 -10.44 -2.04 -6.49
C VAL A 103 -11.38 -3.24 -6.62
N SER A 104 -10.85 -4.48 -6.63
CA SER A 104 -11.71 -5.65 -6.50
C SER A 104 -12.41 -5.64 -5.13
N PRO A 105 -13.63 -6.20 -5.00
CA PRO A 105 -14.32 -6.27 -3.71
C PRO A 105 -13.46 -6.90 -2.61
N ALA A 106 -12.74 -7.97 -2.91
CA ALA A 106 -11.86 -8.63 -1.97
C ALA A 106 -10.69 -7.73 -1.52
N THR A 107 -10.10 -6.96 -2.44
CA THR A 107 -9.04 -6.01 -2.11
C THR A 107 -9.56 -4.88 -1.22
N GLN A 108 -10.75 -4.35 -1.53
CA GLN A 108 -11.34 -3.28 -0.73
C GLN A 108 -11.74 -3.76 0.67
N GLU A 109 -12.28 -4.98 0.78
CA GLU A 109 -12.58 -5.62 2.06
C GLU A 109 -11.32 -5.81 2.89
N PHE A 110 -10.24 -6.34 2.29
CA PHE A 110 -8.95 -6.49 2.96
C PHE A 110 -8.41 -5.14 3.45
N TYR A 111 -8.41 -4.11 2.60
CA TYR A 111 -7.92 -2.77 2.93
C TYR A 111 -8.68 -2.16 4.11
N ASN A 112 -10.02 -2.23 4.08
CA ASN A 112 -10.86 -1.70 5.16
C ASN A 112 -10.62 -2.45 6.47
N TRP A 113 -10.63 -3.79 6.41
CA TRP A 113 -10.34 -4.64 7.56
C TRP A 113 -8.95 -4.34 8.16
N LEU A 114 -7.92 -4.21 7.32
CA LEU A 114 -6.55 -3.97 7.77
C LEU A 114 -6.41 -2.66 8.54
N LYS A 115 -7.14 -1.63 8.16
CA LYS A 115 -7.14 -0.32 8.85
C LYS A 115 -7.74 -0.37 10.26
N GLU A 116 -8.55 -1.36 10.55
CA GLU A 116 -9.21 -1.53 11.85
C GLU A 116 -8.40 -2.41 12.82
N GLN A 117 -7.28 -2.99 12.37
CA GLN A 117 -6.52 -3.93 13.18
C GLN A 117 -5.56 -3.23 14.16
N PRO A 118 -5.79 -3.30 15.49
CA PRO A 118 -4.91 -2.66 16.47
C PRO A 118 -3.53 -3.33 16.58
N GLN A 119 -3.41 -4.59 16.15
CA GLN A 119 -2.15 -5.33 16.12
C GLN A 119 -1.21 -4.82 15.02
N LEU A 120 -1.73 -4.22 13.96
CA LEU A 120 -0.90 -3.66 12.89
C LEU A 120 -0.09 -2.48 13.44
N LYS A 121 1.24 -2.54 13.30
CA LYS A 121 2.16 -1.50 13.76
C LYS A 121 2.88 -0.80 12.63
N ALA A 122 3.18 -1.54 11.55
CA ALA A 122 3.80 -0.98 10.37
C ALA A 122 3.40 -1.74 9.12
N ILE A 123 3.43 -1.04 7.98
CA ILE A 123 3.47 -1.62 6.64
C ILE A 123 4.80 -1.20 6.02
N ILE A 124 5.59 -2.16 5.54
CA ILE A 124 6.84 -1.91 4.82
C ILE A 124 6.65 -2.32 3.38
N CYS A 125 6.85 -1.40 2.46
CA CYS A 125 6.65 -1.62 1.04
C CYS A 125 7.71 -0.89 0.19
N GLY A 126 7.76 -1.20 -1.10
CA GLY A 126 8.69 -0.62 -2.05
C GLY A 126 7.96 -0.02 -3.26
N HIS A 127 8.30 -0.50 -4.48
CA HIS A 127 7.64 -0.21 -5.75
C HIS A 127 7.79 1.23 -6.27
N MET A 128 7.65 2.23 -5.40
CA MET A 128 7.62 3.65 -5.78
C MET A 128 9.03 4.23 -5.99
N HIS A 129 10.07 3.50 -5.56
CA HIS A 129 11.48 3.87 -5.65
C HIS A 129 11.83 5.18 -4.92
N GLU A 130 11.12 5.45 -3.82
CA GLU A 130 11.28 6.65 -3.00
C GLU A 130 11.07 6.33 -1.53
N PHE A 131 11.47 7.26 -0.67
CA PHE A 131 11.08 7.23 0.74
C PHE A 131 9.80 8.00 0.93
N PHE A 132 8.81 7.38 1.54
CA PHE A 132 7.58 8.05 1.97
C PHE A 132 7.05 7.39 3.23
N GLU A 133 6.62 8.21 4.18
CA GLU A 133 6.02 7.76 5.42
C GLU A 133 4.67 8.43 5.59
N GLU A 134 3.64 7.65 5.85
CA GLU A 134 2.30 8.18 6.09
C GLU A 134 1.55 7.31 7.08
N GLN A 135 0.75 7.95 7.93
CA GLN A 135 -0.14 7.24 8.84
C GLN A 135 -1.17 6.44 8.04
N PHE A 136 -1.13 5.12 8.16
CA PHE A 136 -2.06 4.21 7.48
C PHE A 136 -3.34 3.99 8.28
N SER A 137 -3.20 3.80 9.59
CA SER A 137 -4.30 3.59 10.53
C SER A 137 -3.96 4.25 11.88
N PRO A 138 -4.88 4.31 12.85
CA PRO A 138 -4.56 4.88 14.18
C PRO A 138 -3.34 4.26 14.87
N THR A 139 -2.97 3.04 14.50
CA THR A 139 -1.91 2.26 15.16
C THR A 139 -0.73 1.93 14.26
N ALA A 140 -0.80 2.25 12.96
CA ALA A 140 0.21 1.82 12.00
C ALA A 140 0.64 2.94 11.04
N VAL A 141 1.94 2.99 10.78
CA VAL A 141 2.54 3.82 9.73
C VAL A 141 2.91 2.95 8.54
N GLN A 142 2.68 3.44 7.33
CA GLN A 142 3.18 2.84 6.09
C GLN A 142 4.50 3.50 5.70
N TYR A 143 5.53 2.68 5.53
CA TYR A 143 6.85 3.05 5.07
C TYR A 143 7.07 2.54 3.66
N THR A 144 7.20 3.44 2.70
CA THR A 144 7.66 3.10 1.36
C THR A 144 9.16 3.33 1.30
N VAL A 145 9.91 2.29 0.97
CA VAL A 145 11.38 2.31 0.99
C VAL A 145 11.95 2.62 -0.38
N GLY A 146 13.09 3.30 -0.39
CA GLY A 146 13.80 3.68 -1.61
C GLY A 146 14.40 2.47 -2.35
N ALA A 147 14.79 2.70 -3.59
CA ALA A 147 15.34 1.65 -4.43
C ALA A 147 16.82 1.37 -4.13
N ASN A 148 17.15 0.14 -3.79
CA ASN A 148 18.52 -0.27 -3.49
C ASN A 148 19.50 -0.02 -4.65
N TYR A 149 19.09 -0.22 -5.91
CA TYR A 149 19.96 0.06 -7.05
C TYR A 149 20.34 1.55 -7.18
N ALA A 150 19.60 2.45 -6.52
CA ALA A 150 19.94 3.87 -6.40
C ALA A 150 20.78 4.19 -5.16
N GLY A 151 21.26 3.16 -4.43
CA GLY A 151 22.02 3.31 -3.19
C GLY A 151 21.18 3.75 -2.00
N LEU A 152 19.86 3.59 -2.06
CA LEU A 152 18.95 3.97 -0.98
C LEU A 152 18.70 2.80 -0.03
N ALA A 153 18.79 3.06 1.26
CA ALA A 153 18.43 2.14 2.33
C ALA A 153 17.75 2.92 3.47
N GLN A 154 16.86 2.26 4.19
CA GLN A 154 16.17 2.84 5.34
C GLN A 154 16.25 1.87 6.51
N GLU A 155 16.60 2.36 7.69
CA GLU A 155 16.51 1.64 8.95
C GLU A 155 15.21 2.04 9.66
N ILE A 156 14.44 1.05 10.10
CA ILE A 156 13.20 1.25 10.84
C ILE A 156 13.36 0.53 12.17
N GLU A 157 13.35 1.28 13.27
CA GLU A 157 13.45 0.74 14.61
C GLU A 157 12.05 0.63 15.24
N PHE A 158 11.72 -0.55 15.74
CA PHE A 158 10.50 -0.80 16.53
C PHE A 158 10.86 -0.83 18.02
N ILE A 159 10.39 0.16 18.76
CA ILE A 159 10.62 0.34 20.20
C ILE A 159 9.35 0.08 21.02
#